data_67587996fdc0d70f14e3582d0a23e8d9
#
_entry.id   67587996fdc0d70f14e3582d0a23e8d9
#
_cell.length_a   1.000
_cell.length_b   1.000
_cell.length_c   1.000
_cell.angle_alpha   90.00
_cell.angle_beta   90.00
_cell.angle_gamma   90.00
#
_symmetry.space_group_name_H-M   'P 1'
#
loop_
_entity.id
_entity.type
_entity.pdbx_description
1 polymer ?
#
loop_
_entity_poly.entity_id
_entity_poly.type
_entity_poly.pdbx_seq_one_letter_code
_entity_poly.pdbx_strand_id
1 'polypeptide(L)'
;MKKVISSVLILVIVLAFAGCGKEADYYEQPPAIMVEGIIYRYTDEPLAGDVDESAIIGYTTSYTDFFPTKDGETNFNHELNMPYAKVDGGIAVLYGNEWYLCVEMPN
;
A
#
# COMPACT_ATOMS: atom_id res chain seq x y z
N MET A 1 25.60 -4.44 -41.84
CA MET A 1 25.60 -4.32 -41.51
C MET A 1 25.37 -3.52 -40.80
N LYS A 2 25.26 -3.22 -40.52
CA LYS A 2 25.03 -2.51 -39.82
C LYS A 2 23.97 -2.64 -39.23
N LYS A 3 23.28 -3.32 -39.41
CA LYS A 3 22.26 -3.52 -38.93
C LYS A 3 22.34 -4.33 -37.84
N VAL A 4 22.91 -5.15 -37.84
CA VAL A 4 23.09 -6.00 -36.87
C VAL A 4 23.48 -5.31 -35.66
N ILE A 5 24.22 -4.38 -35.76
CA ILE A 5 24.60 -3.63 -34.70
C ILE A 5 23.53 -3.09 -33.95
N SER A 6 22.59 -2.62 -34.58
CA SER A 6 21.55 -2.03 -33.88
C SER A 6 20.83 -3.05 -33.08
N SER A 7 20.73 -4.20 -33.58
CA SER A 7 19.96 -5.14 -32.86
C SER A 7 20.66 -5.51 -31.58
N VAL A 8 21.90 -5.58 -31.61
CA VAL A 8 22.57 -5.91 -30.45
C VAL A 8 22.42 -4.85 -29.44
N LEU A 9 22.44 -3.69 -29.86
CA LEU A 9 22.30 -2.63 -28.98
C LEU A 9 21.03 -2.65 -28.28
N ILE A 10 20.01 -2.89 -28.95
CA ILE A 10 18.75 -2.93 -28.39
C ILE A 10 18.65 -3.96 -27.34
N LEU A 11 19.23 -5.08 -27.59
CA LEU A 11 19.16 -6.11 -26.64
C LEU A 11 19.76 -5.69 -25.34
N VAL A 12 20.82 -5.04 -25.39
CA VAL A 12 21.44 -4.64 -24.21
C VAL A 12 20.56 -3.73 -23.43
N ILE A 13 19.93 -2.89 -24.03
CA ILE A 13 19.07 -2.01 -23.35
C ILE A 13 18.00 -2.70 -22.63
N VAL A 14 17.46 -3.65 -23.23
CA VAL A 14 16.42 -4.35 -22.62
C VAL A 14 16.86 -5.01 -21.37
N LEU A 15 18.00 -5.56 -21.35
CA LEU A 15 18.45 -6.17 -20.21
C LEU A 15 18.55 -5.23 -19.11
N ALA A 16 18.98 -4.09 -19.38
CA ALA A 16 19.13 -3.13 -18.37
C ALA A 16 17.85 -2.85 -17.69
N PHE A 17 16.82 -2.74 -18.41
CA PHE A 17 15.62 -2.47 -17.83
C PHE A 17 15.09 -3.54 -17.00
N ALA A 18 15.29 -4.72 -17.38
CA ALA A 18 14.77 -5.80 -16.64
C ALA A 18 15.34 -5.75 -15.27
N GLY A 19 16.57 -5.46 -15.18
CA GLY A 19 17.13 -5.44 -13.91
C GLY A 19 16.57 -4.37 -13.06
N CYS A 20 16.35 -3.27 -13.61
CA CYS A 20 15.83 -2.22 -12.85
C CYS A 20 14.51 -2.49 -12.32
N GLY A 21 13.71 -3.07 -13.04
CA GLY A 21 12.39 -3.31 -12.59
C GLY A 21 12.38 -4.12 -11.36
N LYS A 22 13.20 -5.09 -11.28
CA LYS A 22 13.21 -5.88 -10.17
C LYS A 22 13.67 -5.24 -8.96
N GLU A 23 14.59 -4.42 -9.04
CA GLU A 23 15.04 -3.77 -7.92
C GLU A 23 14.01 -2.98 -7.30
N ALA A 24 13.22 -2.37 -8.04
CA ALA A 24 12.19 -1.57 -7.49
C ALA A 24 11.31 -2.38 -6.61
N ASP A 25 10.95 -3.53 -7.02
CA ASP A 25 10.07 -4.31 -6.27
C ASP A 25 10.60 -4.67 -4.94
N TYR A 26 11.85 -4.90 -4.83
CA TYR A 26 12.35 -5.35 -3.67
C TYR A 26 12.32 -4.38 -2.54
N TYR A 27 12.14 -3.16 -2.79
CA TYR A 27 12.02 -2.22 -1.76
C TYR A 27 10.64 -1.97 -1.33
N GLU A 28 9.67 -2.43 -2.07
CA GLU A 28 8.33 -2.12 -1.73
C GLU A 28 7.84 -2.83 -0.53
N GLN A 29 7.17 -2.12 0.33
CA GLN A 29 6.50 -2.73 1.45
C GLN A 29 5.06 -2.92 1.08
N PRO A 30 4.39 -3.93 1.56
CA PRO A 30 2.96 -4.06 1.31
C PRO A 30 2.25 -2.86 1.90
N PRO A 31 1.17 -2.42 1.30
CA PRO A 31 0.45 -1.28 1.85
C PRO A 31 -0.15 -1.62 3.19
N ALA A 32 0.07 -0.79 4.16
CA ALA A 32 -0.32 -1.09 5.53
C ALA A 32 -0.62 0.15 6.35
N ILE A 33 -1.30 -0.06 7.46
CA ILE A 33 -1.61 0.99 8.41
C ILE A 33 -1.46 0.39 9.80
N MET A 34 -0.99 1.14 10.75
CA MET A 34 -0.90 0.67 12.12
C MET A 34 -2.02 1.28 12.95
N VAL A 35 -2.75 0.45 13.65
CA VAL A 35 -3.84 0.89 14.51
C VAL A 35 -3.72 0.16 15.83
N GLU A 36 -3.61 0.91 16.91
CA GLU A 36 -3.52 0.34 18.24
C GLU A 36 -2.38 -0.68 18.37
N GLY A 37 -1.26 -0.36 17.76
CA GLY A 37 -0.10 -1.22 17.86
C GLY A 37 -0.08 -2.42 16.94
N ILE A 38 -1.09 -2.58 16.11
CA ILE A 38 -1.18 -3.72 15.22
C ILE A 38 -1.07 -3.24 13.79
N ILE A 39 -0.30 -3.93 12.98
CA ILE A 39 -0.18 -3.58 11.58
C ILE A 39 -1.21 -4.34 10.76
N TYR A 40 -1.99 -3.61 9.97
CA TYR A 40 -3.00 -4.21 9.12
C TYR A 40 -2.62 -3.97 7.67
N ARG A 41 -2.78 -4.97 6.83
CA ARG A 41 -2.44 -4.85 5.42
C ARG A 41 -3.65 -4.40 4.63
N TYR A 42 -3.49 -3.39 3.80
CA TYR A 42 -4.57 -2.89 2.96
C TYR A 42 -4.80 -3.91 1.84
N THR A 43 -6.01 -4.35 1.66
CA THR A 43 -6.29 -5.42 0.71
C THR A 43 -6.82 -4.96 -0.63
N ASP A 44 -7.20 -3.68 -0.72
CA ASP A 44 -7.81 -3.16 -1.94
C ASP A 44 -9.15 -3.83 -2.20
N GLU A 45 -9.76 -4.38 -1.19
CA GLU A 45 -11.03 -5.06 -1.31
C GLU A 45 -12.10 -4.19 -0.72
N PRO A 46 -13.06 -3.72 -1.51
CA PRO A 46 -14.11 -2.86 -0.95
C PRO A 46 -14.99 -3.64 -0.01
N LEU A 47 -15.50 -2.99 0.99
CA LEU A 47 -16.43 -3.62 1.89
C LEU A 47 -17.79 -3.73 1.23
N ALA A 48 -18.51 -4.74 1.59
CA ALA A 48 -19.82 -4.95 1.02
C ALA A 48 -20.85 -3.94 1.46
N GLY A 49 -20.66 -3.33 2.58
CA GLY A 49 -21.64 -2.37 3.07
C GLY A 49 -20.96 -1.13 3.52
N ASP A 50 -21.73 -0.23 4.06
CA ASP A 50 -21.21 1.00 4.56
C ASP A 50 -20.69 0.86 5.96
N VAL A 51 -19.84 1.77 6.36
CA VAL A 51 -19.35 1.83 7.72
C VAL A 51 -20.01 3.03 8.37
N ASP A 52 -20.61 2.82 9.53
CA ASP A 52 -21.28 3.88 10.23
C ASP A 52 -20.23 4.84 10.73
N GLU A 53 -20.48 6.10 10.63
CA GLU A 53 -19.56 7.09 11.13
C GLU A 53 -19.22 6.88 12.58
N SER A 54 -20.15 6.38 13.35
CA SER A 54 -19.88 6.17 14.77
C SER A 54 -18.87 5.05 15.01
N ALA A 55 -18.57 4.27 14.00
CA ALA A 55 -17.59 3.20 14.17
C ALA A 55 -16.17 3.69 13.90
N ILE A 56 -16.00 4.91 13.45
CA ILE A 56 -14.68 5.45 13.18
C ILE A 56 -13.95 5.62 14.49
N ILE A 57 -12.76 5.06 14.59
CA ILE A 57 -12.01 5.13 15.82
C ILE A 57 -10.79 6.03 15.71
N GLY A 58 -10.50 6.54 14.53
CA GLY A 58 -9.39 7.44 14.39
C GLY A 58 -9.17 7.86 12.96
N TYR A 59 -8.15 8.69 12.76
CA TYR A 59 -7.80 9.21 11.46
C TYR A 59 -6.28 9.15 11.32
N THR A 60 -5.78 8.93 10.12
CA THR A 60 -4.33 8.81 9.94
C THR A 60 -3.64 10.12 10.23
N THR A 61 -2.48 10.04 10.83
CA THR A 61 -1.74 11.21 11.27
C THR A 61 -0.38 11.36 10.62
N SER A 62 0.13 10.32 10.00
CA SER A 62 1.44 10.43 9.36
C SER A 62 1.62 9.41 8.26
N TYR A 63 2.62 9.62 7.44
CA TYR A 63 2.91 8.74 6.32
C TYR A 63 4.37 8.33 6.39
N THR A 64 4.67 7.12 5.99
CA THR A 64 6.04 6.65 5.91
C THR A 64 6.22 5.88 4.60
N ASP A 65 7.43 5.84 4.09
CA ASP A 65 7.72 5.05 2.91
C ASP A 65 8.01 3.59 3.28
N PHE A 66 8.04 3.28 4.55
CA PHE A 66 8.37 1.95 5.01
C PHE A 66 7.18 1.37 5.75
N PHE A 67 7.37 0.43 6.63
CA PHE A 67 6.26 -0.07 7.40
C PHE A 67 5.89 0.93 8.46
N PRO A 68 4.62 1.06 8.77
CA PRO A 68 4.20 1.95 9.84
C PRO A 68 4.78 1.50 11.18
N THR A 69 5.17 2.45 12.00
CA THR A 69 5.73 2.15 13.30
C THR A 69 5.00 2.85 14.43
N LYS A 70 3.99 3.64 14.13
CA LYS A 70 3.21 4.27 15.19
C LYS A 70 1.76 4.32 14.78
N ASP A 71 0.90 4.43 15.74
CA ASP A 71 -0.53 4.42 15.50
C ASP A 71 -0.92 5.52 14.55
N GLY A 72 -1.76 5.20 13.62
CA GLY A 72 -2.24 6.19 12.66
C GLY A 72 -1.31 6.43 11.49
N GLU A 73 -0.22 5.69 11.43
CA GLU A 73 0.72 5.86 10.32
C GLU A 73 0.40 4.89 9.21
N THR A 74 0.50 5.32 7.97
CA THR A 74 0.23 4.46 6.83
C THR A 74 1.32 4.67 5.78
N ASN A 75 1.50 3.71 4.91
CA ASN A 75 2.48 3.83 3.84
C ASN A 75 1.84 3.82 2.46
N PHE A 76 0.52 3.97 2.36
CA PHE A 76 -0.11 3.92 1.04
C PHE A 76 -0.94 5.17 0.73
N ASN A 77 -1.04 6.12 1.61
CA ASN A 77 -1.83 7.30 1.36
C ASN A 77 -1.14 8.52 1.95
N HIS A 78 -0.68 9.41 1.09
CA HIS A 78 -0.02 10.61 1.54
C HIS A 78 -0.97 11.61 2.15
N GLU A 79 -2.25 11.51 1.83
CA GLU A 79 -3.21 12.41 2.42
C GLU A 79 -3.51 11.95 3.81
N LEU A 80 -3.39 12.82 4.77
CA LEU A 80 -3.63 12.46 6.15
C LEU A 80 -5.10 12.61 6.49
N ASN A 81 -5.44 12.21 7.66
CA ASN A 81 -6.83 12.25 8.15
C ASN A 81 -7.75 11.28 7.43
N MET A 82 -7.22 10.17 6.98
CA MET A 82 -8.04 9.12 6.41
C MET A 82 -8.72 8.40 7.56
N PRO A 83 -10.05 8.32 7.58
CA PRO A 83 -10.74 7.66 8.69
C PRO A 83 -10.53 6.17 8.69
N TYR A 84 -10.48 5.58 9.87
CA TYR A 84 -10.44 4.12 9.94
C TYR A 84 -11.36 3.66 11.06
N ALA A 85 -11.89 2.46 10.90
CA ALA A 85 -12.88 1.93 11.81
C ALA A 85 -12.63 0.45 12.02
N LYS A 86 -13.09 -0.08 13.15
CA LYS A 86 -12.96 -1.50 13.39
C LYS A 86 -14.13 -2.19 12.74
N VAL A 87 -13.85 -3.28 12.03
CA VAL A 87 -14.91 -4.05 11.39
C VAL A 87 -14.58 -5.52 11.59
N ASP A 88 -15.49 -6.39 11.19
CA ASP A 88 -15.24 -7.81 11.27
C ASP A 88 -14.10 -8.10 10.31
N GLY A 89 -13.13 -8.80 10.80
CA GLY A 89 -12.02 -9.18 9.96
C GLY A 89 -10.85 -8.23 10.01
N GLY A 90 -10.99 -7.08 10.66
CA GLY A 90 -9.86 -6.17 10.76
C GLY A 90 -10.24 -4.72 10.90
N ILE A 91 -9.70 -3.91 10.03
CA ILE A 91 -9.92 -2.48 10.05
C ILE A 91 -10.42 -2.07 8.67
N ALA A 92 -11.30 -1.10 8.61
CA ALA A 92 -11.71 -0.54 7.34
C ALA A 92 -11.14 0.87 7.24
N VAL A 93 -10.68 1.27 6.06
CA VAL A 93 -10.19 2.63 5.84
C VAL A 93 -11.01 3.26 4.74
N LEU A 94 -11.29 4.55 4.86
CA LEU A 94 -12.04 5.27 3.85
C LEU A 94 -11.02 5.93 2.92
N TYR A 95 -10.85 5.37 1.76
CA TYR A 95 -9.82 5.81 0.84
C TYR A 95 -10.48 6.06 -0.51
N GLY A 96 -10.37 7.24 -1.02
CA GLY A 96 -10.98 7.57 -2.29
C GLY A 96 -12.47 7.42 -2.29
N ASN A 97 -13.11 7.76 -1.22
CA ASN A 97 -14.55 7.69 -1.11
C ASN A 97 -15.15 6.31 -0.98
N GLU A 98 -14.32 5.32 -0.71
CA GLU A 98 -14.81 3.99 -0.53
C GLU A 98 -14.14 3.34 0.65
N TRP A 99 -14.86 2.47 1.37
CA TRP A 99 -14.27 1.77 2.50
C TRP A 99 -13.62 0.48 2.01
N TYR A 100 -12.38 0.27 2.41
CA TYR A 100 -11.65 -0.93 2.03
C TYR A 100 -11.21 -1.69 3.26
N LEU A 101 -11.12 -2.99 3.15
CA LEU A 101 -10.74 -3.83 4.26
C LEU A 101 -9.24 -3.89 4.41
N CYS A 102 -8.77 -3.86 5.65
CA CYS A 102 -7.37 -4.11 5.96
C CYS A 102 -7.35 -5.23 6.97
N VAL A 103 -6.50 -6.21 6.77
CA VAL A 103 -6.45 -7.38 7.64
C VAL A 103 -5.16 -7.42 8.41
N GLU A 104 -5.22 -7.96 9.59
CA GLU A 104 -4.04 -7.99 10.45
C GLU A 104 -2.96 -8.81 9.80
N MET A 105 -1.73 -8.32 9.81
CA MET A 105 -0.63 -9.03 9.21
C MET A 105 -0.11 -10.05 10.18
N PRO A 106 0.25 -11.22 9.69
CA PRO A 106 0.78 -12.23 10.58
C PRO A 106 2.19 -11.83 11.00
N ASN A 107 2.59 -12.25 12.12
CA ASN A 107 3.93 -11.92 12.61
C ASN A 107 4.96 -12.92 12.23
#